data_13798bf0afd8658ecbf197388fe4bc8e
#
_entry.id   13798bf0afd8658ecbf197388fe4bc8e
#
_cell.length_a   1.000
_cell.length_b   1.000
_cell.length_c   1.000
_cell.angle_alpha   90.00
_cell.angle_beta   90.00
_cell.angle_gamma   90.00
#
_symmetry.space_group_name_H-M   'P 1'
#
loop_
_entity.id
_entity.type
_entity.pdbx_description
1 polymer ?
#
loop_
_entity_poly.entity_id
_entity_poly.type
_entity_poly.pdbx_seq_one_letter_code
_entity_poly.pdbx_strand_id
1 'polypeptide(L)'
;MPIERKSTGDDPIATTAKTKARLEVRQAKLKDVPEIAELVRRAYADLPPYTLGEIRGQLNNYREGCFVAKLDGVIVGYCASMRLKANVAMSDHSWDEVTGNGFGSRHDPTGDWLYGY
;
A
#
# COMPACT_ATOMS: atom_id res chain seq x y z
N MET A 1 -32.07 13.39 5.35
CA MET A 1 -32.04 13.60 5.56
C MET A 1 -31.62 13.49 5.44
N PRO A 2 -31.50 13.71 4.70
CA PRO A 2 -31.18 13.65 4.68
C PRO A 2 -30.72 13.69 4.37
N ILE A 3 -30.53 13.50 3.98
CA ILE A 3 -30.32 13.71 3.95
C ILE A 3 -29.98 13.89 3.55
N GLU A 4 -29.83 14.12 3.06
CA GLU A 4 -29.72 14.49 2.91
C GLU A 4 -29.25 14.70 2.95
N ARG A 5 -29.31 14.51 2.73
CA ARG A 5 -29.08 14.83 2.85
C ARG A 5 -28.92 15.20 2.52
N LYS A 6 -28.99 15.67 1.99
CA LYS A 6 -29.06 16.13 1.70
C LYS A 6 -28.56 16.51 1.49
N SER A 7 -28.61 16.92 0.84
CA SER A 7 -28.46 17.41 0.74
C SER A 7 -28.10 17.67 0.60
N THR A 8 -28.05 18.07 0.18
CA THR A 8 -27.97 18.57 0.09
C THR A 8 -27.58 18.96 -0.15
N GLY A 9 -27.45 19.27 -0.56
CA GLY A 9 -27.17 19.69 -0.68
C GLY A 9 -26.78 19.96 -0.84
N ASP A 10 -26.72 20.27 -0.90
CA ASP A 10 -26.28 20.79 -1.07
C ASP A 10 -25.60 21.04 -1.16
N ASP A 11 -25.37 21.03 -1.31
CA ASP A 11 -24.58 21.26 -1.66
C ASP A 11 -23.84 21.59 -2.08
N PRO A 12 -23.64 21.87 -2.18
CA PRO A 12 -22.90 22.24 -2.91
C PRO A 12 -22.14 21.99 -3.20
N ILE A 13 -21.76 21.62 -3.02
CA ILE A 13 -21.00 21.30 -3.39
C ILE A 13 -21.00 20.82 -4.14
N ALA A 14 -21.44 20.70 -4.28
CA ALA A 14 -21.56 20.04 -5.09
C ALA A 14 -21.30 20.29 -6.25
N THR A 15 -21.58 20.97 -6.52
CA THR A 15 -21.34 21.23 -7.68
C THR A 15 -20.24 21.13 -7.98
N THR A 16 -19.77 21.16 -7.21
CA THR A 16 -18.77 20.82 -7.39
C THR A 16 -18.60 19.64 -7.86
N ALA A 17 -19.51 19.13 -7.89
CA ALA A 17 -19.48 17.84 -8.33
C ALA A 17 -18.91 17.69 -9.61
N LYS A 18 -18.78 18.67 -10.25
CA LYS A 18 -18.19 18.60 -11.41
C LYS A 18 -16.83 18.19 -11.32
N THR A 19 -16.14 18.51 -10.31
CA THR A 19 -14.77 18.12 -10.11
C THR A 19 -14.76 16.90 -9.23
N LYS A 20 -14.78 15.75 -9.84
CA LYS A 20 -14.68 14.52 -9.08
C LYS A 20 -13.24 14.22 -8.81
N ALA A 21 -12.95 13.79 -7.57
CA ALA A 21 -11.67 13.24 -7.24
C ALA A 21 -11.44 11.97 -8.05
N ARG A 22 -10.25 11.83 -8.57
CA ARG A 22 -9.90 10.70 -9.40
C ARG A 22 -9.00 9.74 -8.63
N LEU A 23 -9.55 8.58 -8.29
CA LEU A 23 -8.80 7.53 -7.61
C LEU A 23 -8.35 6.50 -8.63
N GLU A 24 -7.06 6.19 -8.59
CA GLU A 24 -6.47 5.17 -9.44
C GLU A 24 -5.67 4.21 -8.58
N VAL A 25 -5.83 2.92 -8.80
CA VAL A 25 -5.02 1.88 -8.14
C VAL A 25 -4.24 1.15 -9.22
N ARG A 26 -2.94 1.05 -9.03
CA ARG A 26 -2.08 0.35 -9.98
C ARG A 26 -0.90 -0.30 -9.27
N GLN A 27 -0.20 -1.16 -9.96
CA GLN A 27 1.03 -1.71 -9.43
C GLN A 27 2.05 -0.60 -9.20
N ALA A 28 2.79 -0.72 -8.10
CA ALA A 28 3.86 0.22 -7.80
C ALA A 28 5.02 0.03 -8.76
N LYS A 29 5.74 1.11 -9.02
CA LYS A 29 6.93 1.12 -9.88
C LYS A 29 8.11 1.65 -9.09
N LEU A 30 9.32 1.32 -9.52
CA LEU A 30 10.51 1.79 -8.84
C LEU A 30 10.57 3.31 -8.75
N LYS A 31 10.04 4.02 -9.73
CA LYS A 31 10.00 5.49 -9.70
C LYS A 31 9.12 6.03 -8.58
N ASP A 32 8.21 5.21 -8.06
CA ASP A 32 7.30 5.63 -6.99
C ASP A 32 7.96 5.57 -5.61
N VAL A 33 9.12 4.93 -5.49
CA VAL A 33 9.74 4.65 -4.19
C VAL A 33 9.91 5.89 -3.31
N PRO A 34 10.41 7.02 -3.80
CA PRO A 34 10.54 8.20 -2.94
C PRO A 34 9.20 8.70 -2.41
N GLU A 35 8.17 8.70 -3.23
CA GLU A 35 6.84 9.17 -2.82
C GLU A 35 6.19 8.18 -1.86
N ILE A 36 6.39 6.88 -2.06
CA ILE A 36 5.92 5.85 -1.13
C ILE A 36 6.60 6.04 0.23
N ALA A 37 7.91 6.27 0.24
CA ALA A 37 8.65 6.47 1.47
C ALA A 37 8.12 7.66 2.27
N GLU A 38 7.78 8.74 1.59
CA GLU A 38 7.21 9.91 2.23
C GLU A 38 5.84 9.60 2.82
N LEU A 39 5.00 8.86 2.10
CA LEU A 39 3.70 8.44 2.59
C LEU A 39 3.84 7.58 3.84
N VAL A 40 4.71 6.57 3.80
CA VAL A 40 4.92 5.66 4.93
C VAL A 40 5.42 6.43 6.14
N ARG A 41 6.34 7.36 5.94
CA ARG A 41 6.86 8.18 7.04
C ARG A 41 5.76 8.97 7.73
N ARG A 42 4.81 9.50 6.97
CA ARG A 42 3.70 10.27 7.54
C ARG A 42 2.65 9.37 8.18
N ALA A 43 2.39 8.22 7.58
CA ALA A 43 1.35 7.31 8.07
C ALA A 43 1.76 6.64 9.38
N TYR A 44 3.05 6.42 9.58
CA TYR A 44 3.57 5.75 10.77
C TYR A 44 4.50 6.68 11.55
N ALA A 45 3.98 7.84 11.92
CA ALA A 45 4.79 8.87 12.56
C ALA A 45 5.42 8.41 13.88
N ASP A 46 4.78 7.48 14.58
CA ASP A 46 5.26 6.98 15.88
C ASP A 46 6.04 5.67 15.77
N LEU A 47 6.26 5.16 14.57
CA LEU A 47 6.99 3.91 14.35
C LEU A 47 8.11 4.16 13.35
N PRO A 48 9.18 3.35 13.40
CA PRO A 48 10.21 3.45 12.36
C PRO A 48 9.58 3.16 11.00
N PRO A 49 9.63 4.10 10.06
CA PRO A 49 9.05 3.86 8.73
C PRO A 49 9.96 2.96 7.91
N TYR A 50 9.42 2.40 6.84
CA TYR A 50 10.24 1.70 5.86
C TYR A 50 11.25 2.67 5.26
N THR A 51 12.48 2.19 5.10
CA THR A 51 13.51 2.94 4.38
C THR A 51 13.30 2.83 2.89
N LEU A 52 13.97 3.69 2.13
CA LEU A 52 13.98 3.60 0.67
C LEU A 52 14.45 2.22 0.22
N GLY A 53 15.48 1.69 0.88
CA GLY A 53 16.01 0.36 0.55
C GLY A 53 15.01 -0.75 0.78
N GLU A 54 14.28 -0.69 1.88
CA GLU A 54 13.25 -1.69 2.17
C GLU A 54 12.14 -1.66 1.13
N ILE A 55 11.63 -0.48 0.80
CA ILE A 55 10.56 -0.34 -0.21
C ILE A 55 11.06 -0.83 -1.57
N ARG A 56 12.27 -0.45 -1.93
CA ARG A 56 12.86 -0.91 -3.19
C ARG A 56 13.00 -2.42 -3.21
N GLY A 57 13.39 -3.02 -2.09
CA GLY A 57 13.47 -4.46 -1.95
C GLY A 57 12.13 -5.15 -2.12
N GLN A 58 11.08 -4.58 -1.52
CA GLN A 58 9.72 -5.12 -1.67
C GLN A 58 9.30 -5.17 -3.15
N LEU A 59 9.55 -4.10 -3.87
CA LEU A 59 9.22 -4.06 -5.30
C LEU A 59 10.09 -5.02 -6.12
N ASN A 60 11.37 -5.11 -5.80
CA ASN A 60 12.26 -5.99 -6.55
C ASN A 60 11.95 -7.46 -6.30
N ASN A 61 11.51 -7.81 -5.10
CA ASN A 61 11.25 -9.20 -4.76
C ASN A 61 9.89 -9.70 -5.25
N TYR A 62 8.86 -8.85 -5.22
CA TYR A 62 7.54 -9.25 -5.71
C TYR A 62 6.73 -8.02 -6.10
N ARG A 63 7.02 -7.47 -7.26
CA ARG A 63 6.32 -6.26 -7.74
C ARG A 63 4.84 -6.50 -7.93
N GLU A 64 4.45 -7.70 -8.36
CA GLU A 64 3.05 -8.04 -8.59
C GLU A 64 2.20 -7.91 -7.32
N GLY A 65 2.82 -7.97 -6.16
CA GLY A 65 2.13 -7.81 -4.89
C GLY A 65 2.21 -6.42 -4.30
N CYS A 66 2.76 -5.45 -5.03
CA CYS A 66 2.93 -4.09 -4.52
C CYS A 66 2.06 -3.13 -5.33
N PHE A 67 1.18 -2.41 -4.63
CA PHE A 67 0.22 -1.50 -5.25
C PHE A 67 0.26 -0.14 -4.62
N VAL A 68 -0.02 0.87 -5.41
CA VAL A 68 -0.23 2.24 -4.93
C VAL A 68 -1.64 2.67 -5.28
N ALA A 69 -2.21 3.50 -4.42
CA ALA A 69 -3.45 4.22 -4.69
C ALA A 69 -3.10 5.69 -4.87
N LYS A 70 -3.56 6.28 -5.97
CA LYS A 70 -3.29 7.68 -6.28
C LYS A 70 -4.60 8.44 -6.30
N LEU A 71 -4.63 9.57 -5.63
CA LEU A 71 -5.77 10.47 -5.65
C LEU A 71 -5.31 11.75 -6.33
N ASP A 72 -5.90 12.04 -7.49
CA ASP A 72 -5.55 13.21 -8.30
C ASP A 72 -4.04 13.30 -8.55
N GLY A 73 -3.44 12.15 -8.86
CA GLY A 73 -2.03 12.08 -9.21
C GLY A 73 -1.06 11.98 -8.03
N VAL A 74 -1.56 12.00 -6.80
CA VAL A 74 -0.73 11.91 -5.59
C VAL A 74 -0.92 10.56 -4.94
N ILE A 75 0.18 9.90 -4.56
CA ILE A 75 0.11 8.61 -3.89
C ILE A 75 -0.40 8.83 -2.47
N VAL A 76 -1.55 8.20 -2.17
CA VAL A 76 -2.20 8.28 -0.86
C VAL A 76 -2.28 6.92 -0.18
N GLY A 77 -1.91 5.85 -0.86
CA GLY A 77 -1.92 4.51 -0.27
C GLY A 77 -0.86 3.62 -0.90
N TYR A 78 -0.36 2.69 -0.11
CA TYR A 78 0.63 1.72 -0.55
C TYR A 78 0.37 0.41 0.18
N CYS A 79 0.42 -0.69 -0.55
CA CYS A 79 0.43 -1.99 0.09
C CYS A 79 1.48 -2.87 -0.56
N ALA A 80 2.14 -3.65 0.27
CA ALA A 80 3.11 -4.63 -0.17
C ALA A 80 2.66 -6.01 0.32
N SER A 81 2.91 -7.01 -0.48
CA SER A 81 2.63 -8.39 -0.11
C SER A 81 3.70 -9.30 -0.68
N MET A 82 3.72 -10.52 -0.18
CA MET A 82 4.63 -11.55 -0.64
C MET A 82 3.92 -12.88 -0.58
N ARG A 83 4.43 -13.86 -1.31
CA ARG A 83 3.86 -15.20 -1.31
C ARG A 83 4.70 -16.08 -0.39
N LEU A 84 4.03 -16.97 0.32
CA LEU A 84 4.65 -17.92 1.24
C LEU A 84 4.03 -19.29 1.03
N LYS A 85 4.79 -20.32 1.34
CA LYS A 85 4.21 -21.66 1.44
C LYS A 85 3.43 -21.78 2.75
N ALA A 86 2.41 -22.62 2.74
CA ALA A 86 1.54 -22.79 3.89
C ALA A 86 2.30 -23.14 5.16
N ASN A 87 3.30 -24.01 5.07
CA ASN A 87 4.05 -24.42 6.25
C ASN A 87 4.85 -23.27 6.87
N VAL A 88 5.27 -22.29 6.08
CA VAL A 88 5.94 -21.10 6.59
C VAL A 88 4.90 -20.13 7.18
N ALA A 89 3.81 -19.89 6.44
CA ALA A 89 2.77 -18.97 6.89
C ALA A 89 2.12 -19.41 8.21
N MET A 90 1.98 -20.70 8.40
CA MET A 90 1.32 -21.27 9.58
C MET A 90 2.27 -21.55 10.74
N SER A 91 3.58 -21.39 10.53
CA SER A 91 4.54 -21.61 11.61
C SER A 91 4.68 -20.36 12.46
N ASP A 92 5.23 -20.55 13.68
CA ASP A 92 5.60 -19.41 14.51
C ASP A 92 6.75 -18.66 13.84
N HIS A 93 6.58 -17.36 13.68
CA HIS A 93 7.61 -16.52 13.08
C HIS A 93 7.43 -15.09 13.56
N SER A 94 8.51 -14.33 13.56
CA SER A 94 8.44 -12.89 13.77
C SER A 94 8.21 -12.21 12.42
N TRP A 95 7.78 -10.96 12.48
CA TRP A 95 7.63 -10.14 11.27
C TRP A 95 8.98 -10.00 10.56
N ASP A 96 10.04 -9.75 11.33
CA ASP A 96 11.39 -9.61 10.77
C ASP A 96 11.84 -10.87 10.03
N GLU A 97 11.57 -12.03 10.61
CA GLU A 97 11.95 -13.29 9.99
C GLU A 97 11.21 -13.52 8.68
N VAL A 98 9.90 -13.40 8.71
CA VAL A 98 9.09 -13.79 7.57
C VAL A 98 9.21 -12.80 6.42
N THR A 99 9.49 -11.53 6.72
CA THR A 99 9.61 -10.51 5.67
C THR A 99 11.05 -10.28 5.22
N GLY A 100 12.03 -10.89 5.90
CA GLY A 100 13.43 -10.58 5.65
C GLY A 100 13.73 -9.14 6.02
N ASN A 101 13.39 -8.75 7.24
CA ASN A 101 13.59 -7.41 7.80
C ASN A 101 12.86 -6.32 7.00
N GLY A 102 11.72 -6.66 6.44
CA GLY A 102 10.91 -5.67 5.71
C GLY A 102 11.25 -5.53 4.24
N PHE A 103 12.25 -6.25 3.75
CA PHE A 103 12.65 -6.15 2.34
C PHE A 103 11.83 -7.06 1.42
N GLY A 104 11.02 -7.96 1.97
CA GLY A 104 10.27 -8.94 1.17
C GLY A 104 11.14 -10.03 0.58
N SER A 105 12.35 -10.22 1.12
CA SER A 105 13.33 -11.16 0.54
C SER A 105 12.97 -12.62 0.77
N ARG A 106 11.97 -12.90 1.60
CA ARG A 106 11.51 -14.27 1.84
C ARG A 106 10.36 -14.66 0.92
N HIS A 107 10.04 -13.82 -0.05
CA HIS A 107 9.02 -14.15 -1.03
C HIS A 107 9.36 -15.45 -1.74
N ASP A 108 8.38 -16.35 -1.82
CA ASP A 108 8.51 -17.65 -2.49
C ASP A 108 7.55 -17.66 -3.68
N PRO A 109 8.07 -17.63 -4.91
CA PRO A 109 7.18 -17.62 -6.10
C PRO A 109 6.36 -18.89 -6.24
N THR A 110 6.67 -19.95 -5.50
CA THR A 110 5.87 -21.18 -5.50
C THR A 110 4.88 -21.23 -4.36
N GLY A 111 4.85 -20.21 -3.49
CA GLY A 111 3.93 -20.16 -2.39
C GLY A 111 2.51 -19.87 -2.86
N ASP A 112 1.54 -20.41 -2.13
CA ASP A 112 0.13 -20.22 -2.45
C ASP A 112 -0.61 -19.40 -1.38
N TRP A 113 0.12 -18.84 -0.42
CA TRP A 113 -0.42 -17.93 0.58
C TRP A 113 0.08 -16.53 0.33
N LEU A 114 -0.81 -15.55 0.51
CA LEU A 114 -0.46 -14.15 0.39
C LEU A 114 -0.30 -13.55 1.78
N TYR A 115 0.84 -12.89 1.99
CA TYR A 115 1.16 -12.25 3.27
C TYR A 115 1.35 -10.75 3.02
N GLY A 116 0.50 -9.93 3.65
CA GLY A 116 0.62 -8.48 3.57
C GLY A 116 1.52 -7.95 4.68
N TYR A 117 2.33 -6.93 4.34
CA TYR A 117 3.24 -6.37 5.35
C TYR A 117 3.53 -4.88 5.15
#